data_152d1d4b9df999897b8d7123101c0ad6
#
_entry.id   152d1d4b9df999897b8d7123101c0ad6
#
_cell.length_a   1.000
_cell.length_b   1.000
_cell.length_c   1.000
_cell.angle_alpha   90.00
_cell.angle_beta   90.00
_cell.angle_gamma   90.00
#
_symmetry.space_group_name_H-M   'P 1'
#
loop_
_entity.id
_entity.type
_entity.pdbx_description
1 polymer ?
#
loop_
_entity_poly.entity_id
_entity_poly.type
_entity_poly.pdbx_seq_one_letter_code
_entity_poly.pdbx_strand_id
1 'polypeptide(L)'
;MTKHRPAARVICLDSAGRLLLLHWRDPHDGSELWEPPGGGIEPGESPAEAARRELTEETGLDPAAIGERFVVVERDLVWKGQHVVGPEQFFLARYPGHAPELAPGGLLPDESGNLVGTAWLGPAEAAALPRLEPPHLLEILAELVTRAR
;
A
#
# COMPACT_ATOMS: atom_id res chain seq x y z
N MET A 1 20.09 10.67 9.34
CA MET A 1 19.54 9.86 10.45
C MET A 1 18.55 8.83 9.91
N THR A 2 18.65 7.61 10.38
CA THR A 2 17.76 6.52 9.95
C THR A 2 16.57 6.41 10.88
N LYS A 3 15.37 6.32 10.32
CA LYS A 3 14.14 6.12 11.09
C LYS A 3 13.70 4.67 10.95
N HIS A 4 13.52 4.00 12.08
CA HIS A 4 12.95 2.66 12.13
C HIS A 4 11.44 2.75 12.24
N ARG A 5 10.72 2.25 11.23
CA ARG A 5 9.28 2.41 11.14
C ARG A 5 8.62 1.12 10.66
N PRO A 6 8.00 0.35 11.56
CA PRO A 6 7.16 -0.77 11.12
C PRO A 6 5.89 -0.23 10.47
N ALA A 7 5.43 -0.94 9.45
CA ALA A 7 4.25 -0.51 8.70
C ALA A 7 3.40 -1.70 8.28
N ALA A 8 2.17 -1.41 7.87
CA ALA A 8 1.23 -2.40 7.34
C ALA A 8 0.67 -1.88 6.02
N ARG A 9 0.60 -2.76 5.01
CA ARG A 9 0.10 -2.44 3.68
C ARG A 9 -0.92 -3.45 3.23
N VAL A 10 -1.83 -3.04 2.34
CA VAL A 10 -2.88 -3.92 1.83
C VAL A 10 -2.79 -3.98 0.31
N ILE A 11 -2.57 -5.18 -0.22
CA ILE A 11 -2.70 -5.40 -1.66
C ILE A 11 -4.17 -5.66 -1.93
N CYS A 12 -4.82 -4.72 -2.64
CA CYS A 12 -6.25 -4.80 -2.96
C CYS A 12 -6.39 -5.30 -4.39
N LEU A 13 -7.18 -6.35 -4.58
CA LEU A 13 -7.50 -6.90 -5.91
C LEU A 13 -8.97 -6.67 -6.22
N ASP A 14 -9.27 -6.26 -7.45
CA ASP A 14 -10.64 -6.21 -7.93
C ASP A 14 -11.03 -7.54 -8.58
N SER A 15 -12.25 -7.64 -9.12
CA SER A 15 -12.74 -8.89 -9.73
C SER A 15 -11.99 -9.32 -10.97
N ALA A 16 -11.26 -8.40 -11.61
CA ALA A 16 -10.43 -8.69 -12.78
C ALA A 16 -8.98 -9.00 -12.43
N GLY A 17 -8.64 -9.04 -11.13
CA GLY A 17 -7.27 -9.29 -10.68
C GLY A 17 -6.35 -8.09 -10.82
N ARG A 18 -6.91 -6.89 -10.96
CA ARG A 18 -6.11 -5.66 -10.97
C ARG A 18 -5.83 -5.22 -9.54
N LEU A 19 -4.62 -4.72 -9.31
CA LEU A 19 -4.25 -4.23 -7.98
C LEU A 19 -4.33 -2.71 -7.91
N LEU A 20 -4.73 -2.24 -6.73
CA LEU A 20 -4.83 -0.80 -6.46
C LEU A 20 -3.47 -0.27 -6.06
N LEU A 21 -3.03 0.77 -6.77
CA LEU A 21 -1.80 1.46 -6.45
C LEU A 21 -2.06 2.95 -6.26
N LEU A 22 -1.42 3.51 -5.26
CA LEU A 22 -1.43 4.94 -4.97
C LEU A 22 -0.17 5.55 -5.53
N HIS A 23 -0.30 6.68 -6.22
CA HIS A 23 0.79 7.40 -6.85
C HIS A 23 1.14 8.61 -5.98
N TRP A 24 2.30 8.57 -5.36
CA TRP A 24 2.76 9.60 -4.45
C TRP A 24 3.91 10.41 -5.04
N ARG A 25 3.95 11.69 -4.71
CA ARG A 25 5.09 12.57 -5.02
C ARG A 25 5.75 12.99 -3.73
N ASP A 26 7.08 12.83 -3.64
CA ASP A 26 7.87 13.30 -2.53
C ASP A 26 8.00 14.83 -2.60
N PRO A 27 7.49 15.57 -1.60
CA PRO A 27 7.57 17.03 -1.62
C PRO A 27 8.98 17.56 -1.44
N HIS A 28 9.91 16.74 -0.97
CA HIS A 28 11.30 17.15 -0.71
C HIS A 28 12.11 17.24 -2.00
N ASP A 29 12.01 16.26 -2.89
CA ASP A 29 12.83 16.19 -4.11
C ASP A 29 12.03 16.01 -5.41
N GLY A 30 10.72 15.90 -5.31
CA GLY A 30 9.84 15.71 -6.47
C GLY A 30 9.82 14.31 -7.04
N SER A 31 10.52 13.35 -6.43
CA SER A 31 10.49 11.97 -6.89
C SER A 31 9.09 11.36 -6.67
N GLU A 32 8.74 10.37 -7.51
CA GLU A 32 7.41 9.76 -7.46
C GLU A 32 7.53 8.25 -7.32
N LEU A 33 6.54 7.65 -6.67
CA LEU A 33 6.47 6.20 -6.55
C LEU A 33 5.02 5.73 -6.57
N TRP A 34 4.84 4.44 -6.84
CA TRP A 34 3.54 3.77 -6.80
C TRP A 34 3.61 2.66 -5.78
N GLU A 35 2.64 2.60 -4.87
CA GLU A 35 2.62 1.58 -3.82
C GLU A 35 1.20 1.22 -3.40
N PRO A 36 1.01 0.04 -2.78
CA PRO A 36 -0.28 -0.31 -2.19
C PRO A 36 -0.63 0.63 -1.03
N PRO A 37 -1.93 0.78 -0.72
CA PRO A 37 -2.34 1.52 0.47
C PRO A 37 -1.68 0.99 1.73
N GLY A 38 -1.39 1.86 2.67
CA GLY A 38 -0.81 1.49 3.95
C GLY A 38 0.00 2.61 4.57
N GLY A 39 0.60 2.31 5.70
CA GLY A 39 1.42 3.27 6.41
C GLY A 39 1.93 2.75 7.75
N GLY A 40 2.53 3.64 8.52
CA GLY A 40 3.15 3.28 9.79
C GLY A 40 2.16 2.77 10.83
N ILE A 41 2.64 1.83 11.64
CA ILE A 41 1.89 1.30 12.77
C ILE A 41 2.06 2.25 13.94
N GLU A 42 0.95 2.69 14.51
CA GLU A 42 0.97 3.60 15.65
C GLU A 42 1.17 2.85 16.97
N PRO A 43 1.68 3.54 18.02
CA PRO A 43 1.85 2.91 19.33
C PRO A 43 0.55 2.28 19.84
N GLY A 44 0.63 1.03 20.30
CA GLY A 44 -0.54 0.31 20.80
C GLY A 44 -1.42 -0.33 19.73
N GLU A 45 -1.09 -0.09 18.46
CA GLU A 45 -1.86 -0.63 17.33
C GLU A 45 -1.22 -1.92 16.83
N SER A 46 -2.05 -2.93 16.51
CA SER A 46 -1.53 -4.13 15.86
C SER A 46 -1.34 -3.85 14.37
N PRO A 47 -0.52 -4.65 13.66
CA PRO A 47 -0.39 -4.50 12.21
C PRO A 47 -1.73 -4.59 11.47
N ALA A 48 -2.60 -5.50 11.87
CA ALA A 48 -3.92 -5.62 11.24
C ALA A 48 -4.79 -4.38 11.49
N GLU A 49 -4.72 -3.80 12.68
CA GLU A 49 -5.43 -2.57 13.00
C GLU A 49 -4.92 -1.40 12.16
N ALA A 50 -3.58 -1.30 12.01
CA ALA A 50 -2.97 -0.28 11.18
C ALA A 50 -3.39 -0.44 9.72
N ALA A 51 -3.41 -1.67 9.20
CA ALA A 51 -3.84 -1.96 7.84
C ALA A 51 -5.29 -1.49 7.61
N ARG A 52 -6.20 -1.80 8.54
CA ARG A 52 -7.61 -1.39 8.43
C ARG A 52 -7.75 0.13 8.47
N ARG A 53 -7.04 0.78 9.38
CA ARG A 53 -7.10 2.24 9.54
C ARG A 53 -6.58 2.94 8.27
N GLU A 54 -5.40 2.56 7.81
CA GLU A 54 -4.78 3.19 6.64
C GLU A 54 -5.60 2.96 5.38
N LEU A 55 -6.13 1.76 5.18
CA LEU A 55 -6.98 1.47 4.03
C LEU A 55 -8.22 2.36 4.01
N THR A 56 -8.85 2.54 5.16
CA THR A 56 -10.04 3.38 5.29
C THR A 56 -9.69 4.85 5.01
N GLU A 57 -8.60 5.34 5.61
CA GLU A 57 -8.18 6.74 5.44
C GLU A 57 -7.82 7.07 4.00
N GLU A 58 -7.10 6.18 3.34
CA GLU A 58 -6.55 6.45 2.01
C GLU A 58 -7.50 6.10 0.86
N THR A 59 -8.39 5.12 1.06
CA THR A 59 -9.19 4.61 -0.04
C THR A 59 -10.69 4.58 0.20
N GLY A 60 -11.13 4.52 1.44
CA GLY A 60 -12.54 4.31 1.78
C GLY A 60 -13.06 2.90 1.49
N LEU A 61 -12.20 1.98 1.06
CA LEU A 61 -12.60 0.60 0.83
C LEU A 61 -12.89 -0.12 2.15
N ASP A 62 -13.75 -1.14 2.08
CA ASP A 62 -14.17 -1.89 3.26
C ASP A 62 -13.00 -2.66 3.88
N PRO A 63 -12.58 -2.32 5.10
CA PRO A 63 -11.46 -3.01 5.75
C PRO A 63 -11.80 -4.46 6.15
N ALA A 64 -13.07 -4.85 6.19
CA ALA A 64 -13.47 -6.21 6.50
C ALA A 64 -13.00 -7.22 5.45
N ALA A 65 -12.64 -6.76 4.25
CA ALA A 65 -12.13 -7.61 3.18
C ALA A 65 -10.68 -8.05 3.41
N ILE A 66 -9.97 -7.43 4.35
CA ILE A 66 -8.56 -7.76 4.60
C ILE A 66 -8.47 -9.15 5.24
N GLY A 67 -7.73 -10.06 4.58
CA GLY A 67 -7.49 -11.40 5.10
C GLY A 67 -6.50 -11.38 6.27
N GLU A 68 -6.42 -12.50 6.98
CA GLU A 68 -5.56 -12.60 8.16
C GLU A 68 -4.09 -12.88 7.81
N ARG A 69 -3.84 -13.43 6.65
CA ARG A 69 -2.49 -13.81 6.22
C ARG A 69 -1.69 -12.61 5.75
N PHE A 70 -0.39 -12.64 5.99
CA PHE A 70 0.49 -11.57 5.57
C PHE A 70 1.88 -12.09 5.22
N VAL A 71 2.61 -11.28 4.47
CA VAL A 71 4.03 -11.50 4.16
C VAL A 71 4.80 -10.33 4.76
N VAL A 72 5.91 -10.61 5.44
CA VAL A 72 6.78 -9.57 6.01
C VAL A 72 7.90 -9.26 5.02
N VAL A 73 8.07 -7.97 4.76
CA VAL A 73 9.12 -7.47 3.86
C VAL A 73 9.94 -6.42 4.62
N GLU A 74 11.24 -6.61 4.67
CA GLU A 74 12.12 -5.57 5.22
C GLU A 74 12.27 -4.46 4.18
N ARG A 75 11.92 -3.24 4.57
CA ARG A 75 11.99 -2.09 3.68
C ARG A 75 13.16 -1.19 4.03
N ASP A 76 13.74 -0.62 2.99
CA ASP A 76 14.87 0.30 3.11
C ASP A 76 14.75 1.30 1.95
N LEU A 77 14.30 2.51 2.25
CA LEU A 77 14.09 3.52 1.22
C LEU A 77 14.29 4.93 1.77
N VAL A 78 14.46 5.89 0.87
CA VAL A 78 14.51 7.30 1.22
C VAL A 78 13.20 7.94 0.78
N TRP A 79 12.56 8.63 1.70
CA TRP A 79 11.31 9.34 1.43
C TRP A 79 11.24 10.61 2.27
N LYS A 80 10.86 11.71 1.64
CA LYS A 80 10.81 13.03 2.28
C LYS A 80 12.16 13.43 2.90
N GLY A 81 13.24 13.08 2.21
CA GLY A 81 14.59 13.36 2.68
C GLY A 81 15.07 12.53 3.84
N GLN A 82 14.31 11.49 4.22
CA GLN A 82 14.62 10.66 5.37
C GLN A 82 14.83 9.21 4.97
N HIS A 83 15.90 8.60 5.50
CA HIS A 83 16.15 7.17 5.34
C HIS A 83 15.23 6.41 6.30
N VAL A 84 14.37 5.56 5.75
CA VAL A 84 13.38 4.80 6.51
C VAL A 84 13.64 3.31 6.32
N VAL A 85 13.74 2.59 7.42
CA VAL A 85 13.89 1.12 7.40
C VAL A 85 12.87 0.50 8.35
N GLY A 86 12.54 -0.75 8.11
CA GLY A 86 11.71 -1.52 9.04
C GLY A 86 10.89 -2.58 8.33
N PRO A 87 10.29 -3.48 9.13
CA PRO A 87 9.43 -4.52 8.58
C PRO A 87 8.08 -3.93 8.17
N GLU A 88 7.58 -4.36 7.01
CA GLU A 88 6.23 -4.04 6.58
C GLU A 88 5.47 -5.34 6.36
N GLN A 89 4.27 -5.43 6.93
CA GLN A 89 3.40 -6.57 6.73
C GLN A 89 2.44 -6.27 5.59
N PHE A 90 2.43 -7.14 4.58
CA PHE A 90 1.56 -7.01 3.42
C PHE A 90 0.40 -7.98 3.53
N PHE A 91 -0.81 -7.46 3.58
CA PHE A 91 -2.06 -8.21 3.64
C PHE A 91 -2.73 -8.22 2.26
N LEU A 92 -3.68 -9.12 2.07
CA LEU A 92 -4.46 -9.22 0.83
C LEU A 92 -5.93 -8.93 1.11
N ALA A 93 -6.56 -8.11 0.26
CA ALA A 93 -8.00 -7.86 0.29
C ALA A 93 -8.55 -8.00 -1.13
N ARG A 94 -9.71 -8.66 -1.26
CA ARG A 94 -10.38 -8.86 -2.54
C ARG A 94 -11.72 -8.15 -2.53
N TYR A 95 -12.00 -7.44 -3.62
CA TYR A 95 -13.23 -6.66 -3.75
C TYR A 95 -14.02 -7.11 -4.98
N PRO A 96 -15.35 -7.21 -4.88
CA PRO A 96 -16.20 -7.49 -6.04
C PRO A 96 -16.24 -6.26 -6.94
N GLY A 97 -16.49 -6.48 -8.23
CA GLY A 97 -16.62 -5.40 -9.20
C GLY A 97 -15.31 -5.03 -9.86
N HIS A 98 -15.42 -4.17 -10.86
CA HIS A 98 -14.28 -3.67 -11.63
C HIS A 98 -13.87 -2.30 -11.12
N ALA A 99 -12.60 -2.14 -10.74
CA ALA A 99 -12.03 -0.87 -10.29
C ALA A 99 -12.97 -0.11 -9.35
N PRO A 100 -13.30 -0.69 -8.18
CA PRO A 100 -14.21 -0.03 -7.23
C PRO A 100 -13.80 1.42 -6.99
N GLU A 101 -14.81 2.29 -6.89
CA GLU A 101 -14.59 3.71 -6.66
C GLU A 101 -14.01 3.96 -5.28
N LEU A 102 -13.06 4.89 -5.21
CA LEU A 102 -12.42 5.24 -3.94
C LEU A 102 -13.07 6.49 -3.33
N ALA A 103 -13.15 6.49 -2.00
CA ALA A 103 -13.69 7.62 -1.25
C ALA A 103 -12.80 7.91 -0.05
N PRO A 104 -11.57 8.42 -0.27
CA PRO A 104 -10.66 8.70 0.84
C PRO A 104 -11.27 9.77 1.75
N GLY A 105 -11.33 9.45 3.04
CA GLY A 105 -11.98 10.33 4.01
C GLY A 105 -11.09 10.77 5.15
N GLY A 106 -9.85 10.29 5.19
CA GLY A 106 -8.97 10.52 6.32
C GLY A 106 -7.57 10.96 5.97
N LEU A 107 -7.35 11.44 4.74
CA LEU A 107 -6.03 11.94 4.36
C LEU A 107 -5.72 13.25 5.10
N LEU A 108 -4.53 13.32 5.67
CA LEU A 108 -4.03 14.57 6.26
C LEU A 108 -3.74 15.57 5.14
N PRO A 109 -3.74 16.89 5.41
CA PRO A 109 -3.52 17.88 4.36
C PRO A 109 -2.25 17.70 3.56
N ASP A 110 -1.15 17.31 4.18
CA ASP A 110 0.11 17.04 3.49
C ASP A 110 0.02 15.77 2.65
N GLU A 111 -0.65 14.73 3.14
CA GLU A 111 -0.89 13.50 2.37
C GLU A 111 -1.74 13.79 1.14
N SER A 112 -2.81 14.55 1.32
CA SER A 112 -3.70 14.95 0.23
C SER A 112 -2.94 15.70 -0.87
N GLY A 113 -2.00 16.58 -0.49
CA GLY A 113 -1.20 17.32 -1.45
C GLY A 113 -0.13 16.50 -2.15
N ASN A 114 0.30 15.38 -1.55
CA ASN A 114 1.34 14.52 -2.08
C ASN A 114 0.80 13.35 -2.89
N LEU A 115 -0.48 13.05 -2.77
CA LEU A 115 -1.13 12.00 -3.54
C LEU A 115 -1.46 12.53 -4.94
N VAL A 116 -0.73 12.05 -5.94
CA VAL A 116 -0.89 12.48 -7.33
C VAL A 116 -2.10 11.80 -7.97
N GLY A 117 -2.34 10.55 -7.64
CA GLY A 117 -3.44 9.81 -8.21
C GLY A 117 -3.53 8.38 -7.69
N THR A 118 -4.48 7.64 -8.24
CA THR A 118 -4.70 6.24 -7.92
C THR A 118 -5.00 5.49 -9.20
N ALA A 119 -4.69 4.19 -9.23
CA ALA A 119 -5.00 3.36 -10.39
C ALA A 119 -5.19 1.91 -9.98
N TRP A 120 -6.12 1.24 -10.65
CA TRP A 120 -6.27 -0.21 -10.61
C TRP A 120 -5.55 -0.75 -11.84
N LEU A 121 -4.45 -1.47 -11.64
CA LEU A 121 -3.59 -1.93 -12.72
C LEU A 121 -3.45 -3.45 -12.72
N GLY A 122 -3.45 -4.04 -13.93
CA GLY A 122 -3.10 -5.44 -14.07
C GLY A 122 -1.62 -5.66 -13.77
N PRO A 123 -1.20 -6.92 -13.55
CA PRO A 123 0.21 -7.21 -13.22
C PRO A 123 1.22 -6.68 -14.24
N ALA A 124 0.93 -6.82 -15.53
CA ALA A 124 1.84 -6.33 -16.57
C ALA A 124 1.97 -4.81 -16.55
N GLU A 125 0.86 -4.11 -16.34
CA GLU A 125 0.86 -2.64 -16.25
C GLU A 125 1.63 -2.17 -15.02
N ALA A 126 1.42 -2.85 -13.88
CA ALA A 126 2.13 -2.53 -12.64
C ALA A 126 3.64 -2.74 -12.80
N ALA A 127 4.04 -3.85 -13.44
CA ALA A 127 5.44 -4.18 -13.67
C ALA A 127 6.14 -3.15 -14.56
N ALA A 128 5.39 -2.44 -15.39
CA ALA A 128 5.94 -1.43 -16.32
C ALA A 128 6.09 -0.05 -15.68
N LEU A 129 5.64 0.15 -14.45
CA LEU A 129 5.73 1.44 -13.78
C LEU A 129 7.20 1.82 -13.50
N PRO A 130 7.55 3.12 -13.59
CA PRO A 130 8.93 3.56 -13.37
C PRO A 130 9.46 3.27 -11.97
N ARG A 131 8.59 3.32 -10.96
CA ARG A 131 8.99 3.04 -9.58
C ARG A 131 7.83 2.42 -8.82
N LEU A 132 7.79 1.09 -8.87
CA LEU A 132 6.87 0.29 -8.07
C LEU A 132 7.55 -0.02 -6.73
N GLU A 133 6.87 0.26 -5.60
CA GLU A 133 7.40 0.00 -4.27
C GLU A 133 6.51 -0.96 -3.50
N PRO A 134 7.04 -2.05 -2.98
CA PRO A 134 8.42 -2.52 -3.21
C PRO A 134 8.60 -3.03 -4.65
N PRO A 135 9.83 -3.02 -5.18
CA PRO A 135 10.06 -3.44 -6.56
C PRO A 135 9.59 -4.86 -6.88
N HIS A 136 9.56 -5.73 -5.88
CA HIS A 136 9.13 -7.14 -6.03
C HIS A 136 7.69 -7.36 -5.57
N LEU A 137 6.84 -6.32 -5.64
CA LEU A 137 5.45 -6.38 -5.19
C LEU A 137 4.66 -7.54 -5.80
N LEU A 138 4.88 -7.84 -7.09
CA LEU A 138 4.15 -8.92 -7.75
C LEU A 138 4.53 -10.30 -7.22
N GLU A 139 5.76 -10.47 -6.75
CA GLU A 139 6.20 -11.71 -6.08
C GLU A 139 5.53 -11.84 -4.72
N ILE A 140 5.39 -10.73 -3.99
CA ILE A 140 4.68 -10.70 -2.71
C ILE A 140 3.22 -11.09 -2.92
N LEU A 141 2.59 -10.53 -3.95
CA LEU A 141 1.22 -10.87 -4.31
C LEU A 141 1.07 -12.36 -4.62
N ALA A 142 1.99 -12.91 -5.41
CA ALA A 142 1.95 -14.33 -5.76
C ALA A 142 2.04 -15.21 -4.51
N GLU A 143 2.88 -14.84 -3.55
CA GLU A 143 3.02 -15.56 -2.29
C GLU A 143 1.74 -15.51 -1.46
N LEU A 144 1.13 -14.33 -1.36
CA LEU A 144 -0.14 -14.15 -0.63
C LEU A 144 -1.27 -14.98 -1.25
N VAL A 145 -1.39 -14.97 -2.57
CA VAL A 145 -2.42 -15.73 -3.28
C VAL A 145 -2.22 -17.23 -3.09
N THR A 146 -0.99 -17.70 -3.15
CA THR A 146 -0.67 -19.12 -2.93
C THR A 146 -1.01 -19.56 -1.51
N ARG A 147 -0.69 -18.73 -0.51
CA ARG A 147 -0.99 -19.03 0.89
C ARG A 147 -2.48 -18.99 1.22
N ALA A 148 -3.26 -18.27 0.42
CA ALA A 148 -4.70 -18.14 0.65
C ALA A 148 -5.52 -19.38 0.27
N ARG A 149 -4.88 -20.40 -0.26
CA ARG A 149 -5.53 -21.65 -0.65
C ARG A 149 -5.59 -22.65 0.50
#